data_def85cca3fdd4bd7e72dc57e26b27cc5
#
_entry.id   def85cca3fdd4bd7e72dc57e26b27cc5
#
_cell.length_a   1.000
_cell.length_b   1.000
_cell.length_c   1.000
_cell.angle_alpha   90.00
_cell.angle_beta   90.00
_cell.angle_gamma   90.00
#
_symmetry.space_group_name_H-M   'P 1'
#
loop_
_entity.id
_entity.type
_entity.pdbx_description
1 polymer ?
#
loop_
_entity_poly.entity_id
_entity_poly.type
_entity_poly.pdbx_seq_one_letter_code
_entity_poly.pdbx_strand_id
1 'polypeptide(L)'
;MEKIELEEARSGADLILDTLLELGISTIFGYPGGAVLPLYDAIYKNEEINHILSRHEQGSLHEAEGYAKSTGKLGVALVTSGPGATNAITGIADAMSDSVPLLVFTGQVATSGIGKDAFQEADIVGITIPITKYNYQIRDTADIPRIIREAVHIATTGRPGPVVIDLPKDVVAKETTFINDPEINLPSYQPTLRPNEMQINKILKQLGKAKKPVIVAGGGVAYSESAKELVAFAERYQIPVVTSLLGQGTIATSHPLFLGMGGMHGSYAANIAMTDADFMIAIGLSLIHISEPTRRS
;
A
#
# COMPACT_ATOMS: atom_id res chain seq x y z
N MET A 1 -17.99 -3.89 21.60
CA MET A 1 -16.81 -3.00 21.61
C MET A 1 -16.97 -2.01 22.74
N GLU A 2 -15.91 -1.72 23.45
CA GLU A 2 -15.88 -0.68 24.47
C GLU A 2 -16.07 0.68 23.79
N LYS A 3 -16.77 1.59 24.46
CA LYS A 3 -17.00 2.95 23.96
C LYS A 3 -16.14 3.90 24.76
N ILE A 4 -15.50 4.82 24.06
CA ILE A 4 -14.67 5.86 24.66
C ILE A 4 -15.40 7.18 24.44
N GLU A 5 -15.80 7.83 25.54
CA GLU A 5 -16.44 9.15 25.51
C GLU A 5 -15.43 10.22 25.09
N LEU A 6 -15.88 11.15 24.26
CA LEU A 6 -15.09 12.30 23.85
C LEU A 6 -15.38 13.51 24.76
N GLU A 7 -14.41 14.38 24.94
CA GLU A 7 -14.58 15.61 25.73
C GLU A 7 -15.61 16.57 25.11
N GLU A 8 -15.70 16.56 23.78
CA GLU A 8 -16.67 17.33 23.00
C GLU A 8 -17.18 16.52 21.81
N ALA A 9 -18.31 16.92 21.24
CA ALA A 9 -18.85 16.31 20.03
C ALA A 9 -17.90 16.57 18.83
N ARG A 10 -17.59 15.50 18.08
CA ARG A 10 -16.72 15.56 16.90
C ARG A 10 -17.48 15.08 15.67
N SER A 11 -17.32 15.77 14.55
CA SER A 11 -17.83 15.27 13.28
C SER A 11 -16.99 14.09 12.76
N GLY A 12 -17.57 13.27 11.89
CA GLY A 12 -16.82 12.21 11.21
C GLY A 12 -15.63 12.75 10.42
N ALA A 13 -15.75 13.95 9.87
CA ALA A 13 -14.65 14.62 9.17
C ALA A 13 -13.51 14.97 10.14
N ASP A 14 -13.81 15.52 11.31
CA ASP A 14 -12.79 15.82 12.32
C ASP A 14 -12.10 14.53 12.80
N LEU A 15 -12.88 13.47 13.08
CA LEU A 15 -12.33 12.17 13.50
C LEU A 15 -11.38 11.56 12.47
N ILE A 16 -11.64 11.77 11.18
CA ILE A 16 -10.72 11.35 10.10
C ILE A 16 -9.39 12.09 10.23
N LEU A 17 -9.42 13.43 10.33
CA LEU A 17 -8.21 14.24 10.40
C LEU A 17 -7.43 13.99 11.70
N ASP A 18 -8.12 13.97 12.84
CA ASP A 18 -7.51 13.69 14.14
C ASP A 18 -6.76 12.33 14.11
N THR A 19 -7.42 11.28 13.59
CA THR A 19 -6.82 9.95 13.52
C THR A 19 -5.61 9.91 12.57
N LEU A 20 -5.67 10.61 11.42
CA LEU A 20 -4.53 10.70 10.51
C LEU A 20 -3.35 11.41 11.17
N LEU A 21 -3.58 12.53 11.86
CA LEU A 21 -2.54 13.28 12.57
C LEU A 21 -1.92 12.47 13.71
N GLU A 22 -2.72 11.75 14.51
CA GLU A 22 -2.23 10.84 15.53
C GLU A 22 -1.33 9.72 14.96
N LEU A 23 -1.58 9.29 13.73
CA LEU A 23 -0.75 8.32 13.00
C LEU A 23 0.45 8.96 12.30
N GLY A 24 0.67 10.26 12.46
CA GLY A 24 1.76 11.01 11.84
C GLY A 24 1.57 11.27 10.34
N ILE A 25 0.32 11.22 9.87
CA ILE A 25 -0.06 11.43 8.47
C ILE A 25 -0.64 12.83 8.33
N SER A 26 0.09 13.73 7.65
CA SER A 26 -0.30 15.13 7.48
C SER A 26 -0.44 15.56 6.02
N THR A 27 -0.16 14.70 5.04
CA THR A 27 -0.25 15.06 3.61
C THR A 27 -1.32 14.23 2.91
N ILE A 28 -2.24 14.91 2.24
CA ILE A 28 -3.35 14.32 1.49
C ILE A 28 -3.34 14.88 0.07
N PHE A 29 -3.36 14.01 -0.93
CA PHE A 29 -3.51 14.36 -2.35
C PHE A 29 -4.97 14.19 -2.75
N GLY A 30 -5.56 15.17 -3.46
CA GLY A 30 -6.97 14.98 -3.74
C GLY A 30 -7.58 15.97 -4.73
N TYR A 31 -8.80 15.62 -5.14
CA TYR A 31 -9.64 16.47 -5.96
C TYR A 31 -11.04 16.57 -5.34
N PRO A 32 -11.54 17.81 -5.06
CA PRO A 32 -12.79 18.01 -4.35
C PRO A 32 -14.02 17.64 -5.18
N GLY A 33 -15.09 17.29 -4.48
CA GLY A 33 -16.41 17.06 -5.07
C GLY A 33 -17.52 16.94 -4.02
N GLY A 34 -18.76 16.88 -4.47
CA GLY A 34 -19.94 17.06 -3.62
C GLY A 34 -20.07 16.09 -2.44
N ALA A 35 -19.63 14.85 -2.59
CA ALA A 35 -19.75 13.84 -1.53
C ALA A 35 -18.72 14.04 -0.39
N VAL A 36 -17.60 14.68 -0.65
CA VAL A 36 -16.51 14.88 0.31
C VAL A 36 -16.39 16.31 0.85
N LEU A 37 -17.36 17.18 0.56
CA LEU A 37 -17.37 18.56 1.05
C LEU A 37 -17.23 18.67 2.58
N PRO A 38 -17.87 17.85 3.41
CA PRO A 38 -17.67 17.93 4.86
C PRO A 38 -16.21 17.71 5.27
N LEU A 39 -15.49 16.79 4.60
CA LEU A 39 -14.08 16.54 4.88
C LEU A 39 -13.19 17.67 4.36
N TYR A 40 -13.50 18.24 3.19
CA TYR A 40 -12.77 19.40 2.68
C TYR A 40 -12.98 20.65 3.54
N ASP A 41 -14.16 20.83 4.14
CA ASP A 41 -14.42 21.91 5.10
C ASP A 41 -13.60 21.75 6.39
N ALA A 42 -13.44 20.53 6.87
CA ALA A 42 -12.56 20.22 8.00
C ALA A 42 -11.08 20.43 7.65
N ILE A 43 -10.62 19.98 6.46
CA ILE A 43 -9.25 20.21 5.97
C ILE A 43 -8.97 21.72 5.90
N TYR A 44 -9.90 22.52 5.38
CA TYR A 44 -9.72 23.97 5.26
C TYR A 44 -9.52 24.67 6.61
N LYS A 45 -10.10 24.13 7.68
CA LYS A 45 -9.99 24.67 9.06
C LYS A 45 -8.77 24.14 9.81
N ASN A 46 -8.09 23.12 9.29
CA ASN A 46 -6.99 22.45 9.96
C ASN A 46 -5.64 22.87 9.34
N GLU A 47 -4.78 23.52 10.15
CA GLU A 47 -3.47 24.03 9.70
C GLU A 47 -2.37 22.97 9.65
N GLU A 48 -2.60 21.78 10.23
CA GLU A 48 -1.62 20.69 10.29
C GLU A 48 -1.71 19.76 9.08
N ILE A 49 -2.83 19.77 8.36
CA ILE A 49 -3.04 18.97 7.15
C ILE A 49 -2.59 19.73 5.92
N ASN A 50 -1.59 19.20 5.24
CA ASN A 50 -1.14 19.70 3.95
C ASN A 50 -1.91 19.02 2.81
N HIS A 51 -2.87 19.74 2.23
CA HIS A 51 -3.65 19.23 1.10
C HIS A 51 -3.02 19.65 -0.22
N ILE A 52 -2.68 18.70 -1.08
CA ILE A 52 -2.18 18.91 -2.44
C ILE A 52 -3.33 18.73 -3.43
N LEU A 53 -3.70 19.83 -4.07
CA LEU A 53 -4.79 19.83 -5.05
C LEU A 53 -4.30 19.35 -6.42
N SER A 54 -4.77 18.18 -6.82
CA SER A 54 -4.51 17.63 -8.16
C SER A 54 -5.48 18.21 -9.19
N ARG A 55 -5.27 17.90 -10.47
CA ARG A 55 -6.16 18.32 -11.58
C ARG A 55 -7.07 17.20 -12.10
N HIS A 56 -6.86 15.98 -11.62
CA HIS A 56 -7.62 14.78 -11.96
C HIS A 56 -7.41 13.73 -10.87
N GLU A 57 -8.41 12.94 -10.57
CA GLU A 57 -8.36 11.96 -9.47
C GLU A 57 -7.29 10.87 -9.68
N GLN A 58 -7.09 10.42 -10.92
CA GLN A 58 -5.98 9.53 -11.25
C GLN A 58 -4.63 10.18 -10.91
N GLY A 59 -4.47 11.47 -11.18
CA GLY A 59 -3.28 12.23 -10.79
C GLY A 59 -3.07 12.23 -9.28
N SER A 60 -4.13 12.40 -8.48
CA SER A 60 -4.06 12.34 -7.01
C SER A 60 -3.47 11.02 -6.52
N LEU A 61 -3.87 9.90 -7.14
CA LEU A 61 -3.38 8.57 -6.77
C LEU A 61 -1.90 8.41 -7.13
N HIS A 62 -1.48 8.82 -8.34
CA HIS A 62 -0.07 8.74 -8.73
C HIS A 62 0.82 9.72 -7.96
N GLU A 63 0.30 10.89 -7.55
CA GLU A 63 1.00 11.80 -6.64
C GLU A 63 1.21 11.16 -5.26
N ALA A 64 0.16 10.55 -4.68
CA ALA A 64 0.24 9.81 -3.42
C ALA A 64 1.20 8.62 -3.52
N GLU A 65 1.19 7.90 -4.64
CA GLU A 65 2.08 6.80 -4.93
C GLU A 65 3.55 7.26 -5.04
N GLY A 66 3.80 8.34 -5.79
CA GLY A 66 5.12 8.96 -5.90
C GLY A 66 5.65 9.44 -4.55
N TYR A 67 4.78 10.01 -3.72
CA TYR A 67 5.10 10.38 -2.34
C TYR A 67 5.50 9.15 -1.51
N ALA A 68 4.72 8.07 -1.57
CA ALA A 68 5.02 6.85 -0.82
C ALA A 68 6.35 6.22 -1.28
N LYS A 69 6.58 6.11 -2.59
CA LYS A 69 7.84 5.56 -3.16
C LYS A 69 9.06 6.39 -2.80
N SER A 70 8.93 7.72 -2.76
CA SER A 70 10.07 8.62 -2.52
C SER A 70 10.40 8.82 -1.03
N THR A 71 9.40 8.72 -0.16
CA THR A 71 9.56 8.99 1.28
C THR A 71 9.57 7.75 2.16
N GLY A 72 9.12 6.60 1.65
CA GLY A 72 8.89 5.39 2.45
C GLY A 72 7.65 5.48 3.36
N LYS A 73 6.85 6.56 3.28
CA LYS A 73 5.66 6.79 4.08
C LYS A 73 4.40 6.30 3.35
N LEU A 74 3.29 6.19 4.08
CA LEU A 74 1.98 5.93 3.50
C LEU A 74 1.51 7.11 2.65
N GLY A 75 1.11 6.87 1.41
CA GLY A 75 0.44 7.86 0.58
C GLY A 75 -1.06 7.91 0.89
N VAL A 76 -1.64 9.11 0.94
CA VAL A 76 -3.08 9.28 1.20
C VAL A 76 -3.72 10.06 0.07
N ALA A 77 -4.78 9.51 -0.52
CA ALA A 77 -5.56 10.17 -1.56
C ALA A 77 -7.03 10.32 -1.14
N LEU A 78 -7.64 11.45 -1.55
CA LEU A 78 -9.04 11.77 -1.29
C LEU A 78 -9.74 12.18 -2.59
N VAL A 79 -10.78 11.42 -2.96
CA VAL A 79 -11.56 11.65 -4.17
C VAL A 79 -13.06 11.60 -3.87
N THR A 80 -13.88 12.22 -4.73
CA THR A 80 -15.33 12.22 -4.54
C THR A 80 -15.99 10.93 -5.04
N SER A 81 -17.31 10.81 -4.91
CA SER A 81 -18.10 9.64 -5.31
C SER A 81 -18.19 9.46 -6.83
N GLY A 82 -18.72 8.32 -7.26
CA GLY A 82 -19.04 8.02 -8.65
C GLY A 82 -17.86 8.21 -9.59
N PRO A 83 -17.93 9.17 -10.53
CA PRO A 83 -16.86 9.38 -11.52
C PRO A 83 -15.51 9.72 -10.88
N GLY A 84 -15.49 10.42 -9.73
CA GLY A 84 -14.25 10.71 -9.01
C GLY A 84 -13.59 9.44 -8.48
N ALA A 85 -14.35 8.59 -7.84
CA ALA A 85 -13.85 7.32 -7.33
C ALA A 85 -13.46 6.35 -8.45
N THR A 86 -14.23 6.28 -9.56
CA THR A 86 -13.87 5.43 -10.71
C THR A 86 -12.63 5.92 -11.44
N ASN A 87 -12.38 7.23 -11.50
CA ASN A 87 -11.12 7.78 -12.04
C ASN A 87 -9.88 7.39 -11.22
N ALA A 88 -10.05 7.04 -9.95
CA ALA A 88 -8.95 6.60 -9.08
C ALA A 88 -8.49 5.16 -9.34
N ILE A 89 -9.28 4.34 -10.03
CA ILE A 89 -9.07 2.89 -10.18
C ILE A 89 -7.70 2.56 -10.79
N THR A 90 -7.26 3.29 -11.80
CA THR A 90 -5.95 3.07 -12.43
C THR A 90 -4.81 3.19 -11.42
N GLY A 91 -4.78 4.27 -10.61
CA GLY A 91 -3.73 4.46 -9.62
C GLY A 91 -3.80 3.45 -8.46
N ILE A 92 -5.02 3.02 -8.07
CA ILE A 92 -5.17 1.94 -7.08
C ILE A 92 -4.60 0.62 -7.61
N ALA A 93 -4.90 0.27 -8.88
CA ALA A 93 -4.41 -0.96 -9.49
C ALA A 93 -2.89 -0.95 -9.68
N ASP A 94 -2.31 0.21 -10.03
CA ASP A 94 -0.87 0.42 -10.14
C ASP A 94 -0.18 0.22 -8.78
N ALA A 95 -0.66 0.88 -7.75
CA ALA A 95 -0.15 0.74 -6.39
C ALA A 95 -0.24 -0.71 -5.87
N MET A 96 -1.30 -1.46 -6.22
CA MET A 96 -1.42 -2.87 -5.84
C MET A 96 -0.38 -3.73 -6.55
N SER A 97 -0.13 -3.48 -7.84
CA SER A 97 0.87 -4.19 -8.63
C SER A 97 2.28 -3.93 -8.12
N ASP A 98 2.59 -2.68 -7.80
CA ASP A 98 3.90 -2.22 -7.35
C ASP A 98 4.14 -2.38 -5.84
N SER A 99 3.13 -2.87 -5.10
CA SER A 99 3.22 -3.02 -3.63
C SER A 99 3.43 -1.70 -2.90
N VAL A 100 2.77 -0.63 -3.33
CA VAL A 100 2.88 0.70 -2.73
C VAL A 100 1.80 0.88 -1.66
N PRO A 101 2.15 1.26 -0.42
CA PRO A 101 1.16 1.49 0.63
C PRO A 101 0.38 2.77 0.35
N LEU A 102 -0.92 2.64 0.09
CA LEU A 102 -1.84 3.75 -0.07
C LEU A 102 -3.06 3.59 0.83
N LEU A 103 -3.53 4.71 1.37
CA LEU A 103 -4.85 4.86 1.96
C LEU A 103 -5.68 5.76 1.05
N VAL A 104 -6.76 5.22 0.50
CA VAL A 104 -7.59 5.94 -0.46
C VAL A 104 -8.97 6.16 0.14
N PHE A 105 -9.33 7.42 0.33
CA PHE A 105 -10.67 7.82 0.72
C PHE A 105 -11.49 8.13 -0.53
N THR A 106 -12.59 7.41 -0.70
CA THR A 106 -13.58 7.68 -1.74
C THR A 106 -14.85 8.22 -1.10
N GLY A 107 -15.37 9.33 -1.58
CA GLY A 107 -16.68 9.78 -1.18
C GLY A 107 -17.77 8.83 -1.68
N GLN A 108 -18.87 8.76 -0.93
CA GLN A 108 -20.06 8.00 -1.32
C GLN A 108 -21.32 8.84 -1.09
N VAL A 109 -22.40 8.50 -1.79
CA VAL A 109 -23.72 9.05 -1.52
C VAL A 109 -24.14 8.76 -0.07
N ALA A 110 -25.13 9.47 0.46
CA ALA A 110 -25.66 9.18 1.80
C ALA A 110 -26.11 7.72 1.91
N THR A 111 -25.98 7.14 3.11
CA THR A 111 -26.31 5.73 3.38
C THR A 111 -27.70 5.32 2.91
N SER A 112 -28.68 6.24 2.95
CA SER A 112 -30.04 6.02 2.45
C SER A 112 -30.15 5.90 0.93
N GLY A 113 -29.13 6.36 0.18
CA GLY A 113 -29.07 6.33 -1.28
C GLY A 113 -28.32 5.12 -1.85
N ILE A 114 -27.49 4.47 -1.05
CA ILE A 114 -26.65 3.35 -1.49
C ILE A 114 -27.51 2.17 -1.99
N GLY A 115 -27.18 1.66 -3.18
CA GLY A 115 -27.89 0.57 -3.84
C GLY A 115 -29.19 1.01 -4.53
N LYS A 116 -29.35 2.32 -4.78
CA LYS A 116 -30.57 2.88 -5.41
C LYS A 116 -30.31 3.64 -6.70
N ASP A 117 -29.13 3.48 -7.29
CA ASP A 117 -28.68 4.24 -8.48
C ASP A 117 -28.79 5.76 -8.28
N ALA A 118 -28.39 6.22 -7.08
CA ALA A 118 -28.41 7.64 -6.76
C ALA A 118 -27.42 8.43 -7.63
N PHE A 119 -27.61 9.75 -7.75
CA PHE A 119 -26.71 10.60 -8.55
C PHE A 119 -25.25 10.48 -8.10
N GLN A 120 -24.37 10.12 -9.03
CA GLN A 120 -22.95 9.84 -8.77
C GLN A 120 -22.69 8.72 -7.75
N GLU A 121 -23.58 7.73 -7.65
CA GLU A 121 -23.31 6.49 -6.95
C GLU A 121 -22.48 5.55 -7.84
N ALA A 122 -21.54 4.83 -7.23
CA ALA A 122 -20.86 3.69 -7.82
C ALA A 122 -20.51 2.68 -6.72
N ASP A 123 -20.58 1.38 -7.03
CA ASP A 123 -20.14 0.30 -6.12
C ASP A 123 -18.60 0.24 -6.08
N ILE A 124 -18.00 1.20 -5.41
CA ILE A 124 -16.54 1.30 -5.32
C ILE A 124 -15.94 0.14 -4.54
N VAL A 125 -16.63 -0.36 -3.52
CA VAL A 125 -16.19 -1.55 -2.79
C VAL A 125 -16.10 -2.74 -3.74
N GLY A 126 -17.14 -3.02 -4.51
CA GLY A 126 -17.13 -4.12 -5.49
C GLY A 126 -16.06 -3.96 -6.57
N ILE A 127 -15.89 -2.75 -7.11
CA ILE A 127 -14.89 -2.45 -8.15
C ILE A 127 -13.46 -2.63 -7.62
N THR A 128 -13.20 -2.28 -6.36
CA THR A 128 -11.84 -2.25 -5.80
C THR A 128 -11.39 -3.57 -5.15
N ILE A 129 -12.29 -4.53 -4.90
CA ILE A 129 -11.94 -5.85 -4.34
C ILE A 129 -10.70 -6.49 -5.02
N PRO A 130 -10.61 -6.60 -6.36
CA PRO A 130 -9.50 -7.30 -7.01
C PRO A 130 -8.19 -6.51 -7.05
N ILE A 131 -8.21 -5.23 -6.71
CA ILE A 131 -7.06 -4.32 -6.84
C ILE A 131 -6.64 -3.67 -5.52
N THR A 132 -7.14 -4.18 -4.39
CA THR A 132 -6.78 -3.67 -3.06
C THR A 132 -6.43 -4.81 -2.12
N LYS A 133 -5.69 -4.51 -1.06
CA LYS A 133 -5.50 -5.45 0.05
C LYS A 133 -6.76 -5.62 0.87
N TYR A 134 -7.48 -4.54 1.07
CA TYR A 134 -8.77 -4.51 1.74
C TYR A 134 -9.56 -3.25 1.37
N ASN A 135 -10.86 -3.29 1.57
CA ASN A 135 -11.72 -2.13 1.44
C ASN A 135 -12.79 -2.11 2.55
N TYR A 136 -13.16 -0.91 2.95
CA TYR A 136 -14.19 -0.65 3.95
C TYR A 136 -15.24 0.28 3.37
N GLN A 137 -16.50 0.08 3.75
CA GLN A 137 -17.53 1.11 3.66
C GLN A 137 -17.96 1.47 5.08
N ILE A 138 -17.69 2.69 5.51
CA ILE A 138 -18.00 3.11 6.88
C ILE A 138 -19.52 3.34 7.01
N ARG A 139 -20.12 2.80 8.05
CA ARG A 139 -21.56 2.93 8.32
C ARG A 139 -21.88 3.64 9.62
N ASP A 140 -20.92 3.76 10.52
CA ASP A 140 -21.06 4.46 11.79
C ASP A 140 -19.88 5.42 11.98
N THR A 141 -20.17 6.65 12.35
CA THR A 141 -19.19 7.70 12.64
C THR A 141 -18.24 7.29 13.78
N ALA A 142 -18.75 6.58 14.78
CA ALA A 142 -17.95 6.11 15.88
C ALA A 142 -16.89 5.06 15.52
N ASP A 143 -17.02 4.38 14.37
CA ASP A 143 -16.06 3.39 13.89
C ASP A 143 -14.88 3.99 13.09
N ILE A 144 -14.94 5.27 12.73
CA ILE A 144 -13.96 5.93 11.86
C ILE A 144 -12.52 5.74 12.38
N PRO A 145 -12.18 6.05 13.66
CA PRO A 145 -10.81 5.93 14.14
C PRO A 145 -10.28 4.50 14.08
N ARG A 146 -11.09 3.52 14.44
CA ARG A 146 -10.73 2.10 14.38
C ARG A 146 -10.46 1.66 12.95
N ILE A 147 -11.39 1.95 12.03
CA ILE A 147 -11.26 1.55 10.62
C ILE A 147 -10.03 2.16 9.96
N ILE A 148 -9.72 3.44 10.24
CA ILE A 148 -8.51 4.08 9.70
C ILE A 148 -7.25 3.40 10.23
N ARG A 149 -7.16 3.10 11.54
CA ARG A 149 -6.01 2.40 12.13
C ARG A 149 -5.83 1.00 11.53
N GLU A 150 -6.91 0.24 11.39
CA GLU A 150 -6.89 -1.06 10.72
C GLU A 150 -6.44 -0.95 9.26
N ALA A 151 -6.96 0.03 8.51
CA ALA A 151 -6.61 0.27 7.12
C ALA A 151 -5.13 0.63 6.95
N VAL A 152 -4.59 1.51 7.78
CA VAL A 152 -3.16 1.87 7.79
C VAL A 152 -2.31 0.65 8.12
N HIS A 153 -2.69 -0.14 9.13
CA HIS A 153 -1.98 -1.36 9.49
C HIS A 153 -1.96 -2.36 8.32
N ILE A 154 -3.10 -2.59 7.66
CA ILE A 154 -3.17 -3.49 6.50
C ILE A 154 -2.33 -2.96 5.33
N ALA A 155 -2.41 -1.65 5.04
CA ALA A 155 -1.69 -1.04 3.92
C ALA A 155 -0.16 -1.16 4.07
N THR A 156 0.35 -1.03 5.29
CA THR A 156 1.79 -0.90 5.56
C THR A 156 2.48 -2.18 6.03
N THR A 157 1.73 -3.23 6.38
CA THR A 157 2.32 -4.49 6.90
C THR A 157 2.23 -5.64 5.90
N GLY A 158 3.06 -6.67 6.08
CA GLY A 158 3.19 -7.76 5.10
C GLY A 158 3.70 -7.24 3.75
N ARG A 159 3.12 -7.67 2.63
CA ARG A 159 3.32 -7.02 1.34
C ARG A 159 2.53 -5.70 1.35
N PRO A 160 3.15 -4.53 1.24
CA PRO A 160 2.43 -3.26 1.21
C PRO A 160 1.46 -3.18 0.04
N GLY A 161 0.46 -2.33 0.14
CA GLY A 161 -0.50 -2.13 -0.94
C GLY A 161 -1.67 -1.23 -0.55
N PRO A 162 -2.55 -0.87 -1.50
CA PRO A 162 -3.65 0.05 -1.27
C PRO A 162 -4.77 -0.55 -0.42
N VAL A 163 -5.36 0.29 0.42
CA VAL A 163 -6.62 0.05 1.13
C VAL A 163 -7.56 1.20 0.82
N VAL A 164 -8.81 0.89 0.50
CA VAL A 164 -9.85 1.87 0.19
C VAL A 164 -10.84 1.98 1.34
N ILE A 165 -11.18 3.20 1.71
CA ILE A 165 -12.25 3.51 2.66
C ILE A 165 -13.31 4.35 1.94
N ASP A 166 -14.48 3.76 1.73
CA ASP A 166 -15.64 4.39 1.13
C ASP A 166 -16.43 5.14 2.20
N LEU A 167 -16.63 6.45 1.99
CA LEU A 167 -17.10 7.43 2.97
C LEU A 167 -18.50 7.95 2.61
N PRO A 168 -19.59 7.35 3.13
CA PRO A 168 -20.92 7.94 2.97
C PRO A 168 -20.98 9.35 3.58
N LYS A 169 -21.51 10.29 2.79
CA LYS A 169 -21.51 11.73 3.13
C LYS A 169 -22.16 12.03 4.49
N ASP A 170 -23.27 11.36 4.79
CA ASP A 170 -24.01 11.52 6.05
C ASP A 170 -23.22 11.02 7.26
N VAL A 171 -22.44 9.95 7.12
CA VAL A 171 -21.57 9.42 8.18
C VAL A 171 -20.41 10.36 8.46
N VAL A 172 -19.81 10.96 7.42
CA VAL A 172 -18.72 11.93 7.56
C VAL A 172 -19.20 13.27 8.16
N ALA A 173 -20.42 13.69 7.84
CA ALA A 173 -20.99 14.94 8.35
C ALA A 173 -21.60 14.79 9.77
N LYS A 174 -21.93 13.58 10.20
CA LYS A 174 -22.58 13.34 11.50
C LYS A 174 -21.62 13.58 12.66
N GLU A 175 -22.11 14.22 13.72
CA GLU A 175 -21.40 14.38 14.99
C GLU A 175 -21.64 13.17 15.92
N THR A 176 -20.64 12.87 16.73
CA THR A 176 -20.70 11.86 17.80
C THR A 176 -19.98 12.36 19.04
N THR A 177 -20.43 11.91 20.22
CA THR A 177 -19.80 12.19 21.52
C THR A 177 -18.97 11.01 22.03
N PHE A 178 -18.89 9.93 21.29
CA PHE A 178 -18.07 8.76 21.62
C PHE A 178 -17.49 8.11 20.37
N ILE A 179 -16.42 7.36 20.55
CA ILE A 179 -15.86 6.46 19.52
C ILE A 179 -15.88 5.02 20.03
N ASN A 180 -15.93 4.07 19.13
CA ASN A 180 -15.68 2.67 19.44
C ASN A 180 -14.18 2.47 19.65
N ASP A 181 -13.81 1.52 20.54
CA ASP A 181 -12.42 1.20 20.85
C ASP A 181 -11.55 1.18 19.57
N PRO A 182 -10.53 2.05 19.49
CA PRO A 182 -9.68 2.18 18.31
C PRO A 182 -8.58 1.12 18.23
N GLU A 183 -8.50 0.17 19.17
CA GLU A 183 -7.51 -0.91 19.13
C GLU A 183 -7.71 -1.79 17.88
N ILE A 184 -6.58 -2.16 17.25
CA ILE A 184 -6.57 -3.00 16.07
C ILE A 184 -6.86 -4.45 16.48
N ASN A 185 -7.97 -5.00 15.97
CA ASN A 185 -8.34 -6.39 16.18
C ASN A 185 -8.62 -7.10 14.86
N LEU A 186 -7.57 -7.62 14.23
CA LEU A 186 -7.61 -8.29 12.93
C LEU A 186 -7.11 -9.74 13.06
N PRO A 187 -7.88 -10.65 13.69
CA PRO A 187 -7.43 -12.02 13.95
C PRO A 187 -7.16 -12.84 12.67
N SER A 188 -7.80 -12.49 11.57
CA SER A 188 -7.61 -13.13 10.25
C SER A 188 -6.45 -12.54 9.44
N TYR A 189 -5.85 -11.42 9.87
CA TYR A 189 -4.75 -10.77 9.19
C TYR A 189 -3.47 -10.84 10.04
N GLN A 190 -2.66 -11.85 9.79
CA GLN A 190 -1.41 -12.09 10.52
C GLN A 190 -0.27 -12.29 9.53
N PRO A 191 0.38 -11.21 9.06
CA PRO A 191 1.51 -11.34 8.16
C PRO A 191 2.67 -12.10 8.81
N THR A 192 3.30 -12.99 8.04
CA THR A 192 4.45 -13.78 8.51
C THR A 192 5.66 -12.87 8.65
N LEU A 193 6.14 -12.68 9.88
CA LEU A 193 7.30 -11.83 10.20
C LEU A 193 8.59 -12.63 10.43
N ARG A 194 8.49 -13.94 10.63
CA ARG A 194 9.64 -14.80 10.95
C ARG A 194 9.87 -15.83 9.85
N PRO A 195 11.11 -15.99 9.37
CA PRO A 195 11.42 -17.03 8.39
C PRO A 195 11.32 -18.42 9.02
N ASN A 196 11.08 -19.41 8.20
CA ASN A 196 11.17 -20.82 8.62
C ASN A 196 12.63 -21.27 8.60
N GLU A 197 13.20 -21.52 9.77
CA GLU A 197 14.61 -21.90 9.93
C GLU A 197 15.01 -23.17 9.14
N MET A 198 14.12 -24.15 9.05
CA MET A 198 14.39 -25.37 8.27
C MET A 198 14.51 -25.05 6.77
N GLN A 199 13.73 -24.11 6.27
CA GLN A 199 13.82 -23.67 4.86
C GLN A 199 15.12 -22.89 4.63
N ILE A 200 15.47 -21.99 5.53
CA ILE A 200 16.74 -21.26 5.47
C ILE A 200 17.93 -22.23 5.45
N ASN A 201 17.94 -23.22 6.35
CA ASN A 201 19.00 -24.23 6.39
C ASN A 201 19.08 -25.06 5.09
N LYS A 202 17.94 -25.39 4.46
CA LYS A 202 17.93 -26.03 3.13
C LYS A 202 18.52 -25.14 2.04
N ILE A 203 18.19 -23.85 2.03
CA ILE A 203 18.75 -22.87 1.10
C ILE A 203 20.27 -22.80 1.26
N LEU A 204 20.77 -22.63 2.48
CA LEU A 204 22.21 -22.55 2.76
C LEU A 204 22.96 -23.83 2.34
N LYS A 205 22.35 -25.00 2.57
CA LYS A 205 22.93 -26.27 2.13
C LYS A 205 23.02 -26.41 0.60
N GLN A 206 22.02 -25.89 -0.14
CA GLN A 206 22.05 -25.90 -1.61
C GLN A 206 23.02 -24.85 -2.14
N LEU A 207 23.02 -23.65 -1.56
CA LEU A 207 23.97 -22.60 -1.91
C LEU A 207 25.44 -23.07 -1.77
N GLY A 208 25.75 -23.81 -0.70
CA GLY A 208 27.09 -24.37 -0.50
C GLY A 208 27.53 -25.40 -1.56
N LYS A 209 26.61 -25.88 -2.42
CA LYS A 209 26.91 -26.79 -3.54
C LYS A 209 26.92 -26.09 -4.88
N ALA A 210 26.32 -24.90 -4.96
CA ALA A 210 26.17 -24.14 -6.19
C ALA A 210 27.54 -23.67 -6.70
N LYS A 211 27.71 -23.74 -8.03
CA LYS A 211 28.92 -23.29 -8.73
C LYS A 211 28.71 -21.93 -9.40
N LYS A 212 27.47 -21.62 -9.75
CA LYS A 212 27.07 -20.37 -10.42
C LYS A 212 25.81 -19.80 -9.74
N PRO A 213 25.88 -19.46 -8.43
CA PRO A 213 24.75 -18.85 -7.75
C PRO A 213 24.52 -17.42 -8.25
N VAL A 214 23.25 -16.98 -8.29
CA VAL A 214 22.84 -15.61 -8.60
C VAL A 214 21.77 -15.17 -7.61
N ILE A 215 21.87 -13.94 -7.12
CA ILE A 215 20.81 -13.27 -6.36
C ILE A 215 19.94 -12.47 -7.35
N VAL A 216 18.61 -12.62 -7.23
CA VAL A 216 17.65 -11.76 -7.92
C VAL A 216 16.91 -10.94 -6.87
N ALA A 217 17.26 -9.65 -6.77
CA ALA A 217 16.72 -8.74 -5.77
C ALA A 217 15.49 -7.99 -6.32
N GLY A 218 14.39 -8.06 -5.60
CA GLY A 218 13.14 -7.35 -5.90
C GLY A 218 12.90 -6.12 -5.04
N GLY A 219 11.77 -5.45 -5.26
CA GLY A 219 11.35 -4.25 -4.52
C GLY A 219 11.17 -4.48 -3.02
N GLY A 220 10.91 -5.72 -2.58
CA GLY A 220 10.79 -6.05 -1.17
C GLY A 220 12.08 -5.77 -0.36
N VAL A 221 13.25 -5.80 -1.00
CA VAL A 221 14.52 -5.41 -0.36
C VAL A 221 14.54 -3.91 -0.04
N ALA A 222 14.02 -3.09 -0.96
CA ALA A 222 13.91 -1.64 -0.73
C ALA A 222 12.87 -1.33 0.36
N TYR A 223 11.68 -1.94 0.28
CA TYR A 223 10.60 -1.71 1.24
C TYR A 223 10.92 -2.19 2.67
N SER A 224 11.76 -3.21 2.81
CA SER A 224 12.23 -3.71 4.11
C SER A 224 13.51 -3.02 4.61
N GLU A 225 14.01 -2.02 3.87
CA GLU A 225 15.27 -1.30 4.15
C GLU A 225 16.49 -2.21 4.29
N SER A 226 16.44 -3.43 3.69
CA SER A 226 17.46 -4.49 3.84
C SER A 226 18.54 -4.46 2.74
N ALA A 227 18.74 -3.32 2.09
CA ALA A 227 19.75 -3.18 1.03
C ALA A 227 21.18 -3.41 1.53
N LYS A 228 21.48 -2.98 2.76
CA LYS A 228 22.81 -3.18 3.37
C LYS A 228 23.10 -4.65 3.65
N GLU A 229 22.12 -5.38 4.15
CA GLU A 229 22.22 -6.81 4.42
C GLU A 229 22.36 -7.61 3.13
N LEU A 230 21.61 -7.23 2.07
CA LEU A 230 21.76 -7.81 0.74
C LEU A 230 23.19 -7.67 0.22
N VAL A 231 23.75 -6.45 0.26
CA VAL A 231 25.11 -6.17 -0.22
C VAL A 231 26.14 -6.95 0.61
N ALA A 232 26.04 -6.93 1.94
CA ALA A 232 26.96 -7.65 2.82
C ALA A 232 26.92 -9.18 2.56
N PHE A 233 25.72 -9.74 2.30
CA PHE A 233 25.55 -11.15 1.93
C PHE A 233 26.19 -11.46 0.58
N ALA A 234 25.94 -10.63 -0.44
CA ALA A 234 26.50 -10.80 -1.77
C ALA A 234 28.03 -10.72 -1.75
N GLU A 235 28.62 -9.75 -1.05
CA GLU A 235 30.07 -9.60 -0.88
C GLU A 235 30.69 -10.78 -0.14
N ARG A 236 30.08 -11.20 0.96
CA ARG A 236 30.61 -12.31 1.76
C ARG A 236 30.76 -13.61 0.97
N TYR A 237 29.79 -13.89 0.10
CA TYR A 237 29.77 -15.14 -0.68
C TYR A 237 30.17 -14.95 -2.15
N GLN A 238 30.53 -13.72 -2.55
CA GLN A 238 30.92 -13.35 -3.91
C GLN A 238 29.86 -13.75 -4.95
N ILE A 239 28.57 -13.48 -4.63
CA ILE A 239 27.44 -13.86 -5.48
C ILE A 239 26.99 -12.62 -6.29
N PRO A 240 26.93 -12.74 -7.63
CA PRO A 240 26.40 -11.67 -8.47
C PRO A 240 24.94 -11.34 -8.14
N VAL A 241 24.60 -10.06 -8.27
CA VAL A 241 23.26 -9.53 -8.01
C VAL A 241 22.64 -9.00 -9.31
N VAL A 242 21.45 -9.49 -9.61
CA VAL A 242 20.55 -9.00 -10.64
C VAL A 242 19.36 -8.35 -9.93
N THR A 243 18.82 -7.25 -10.43
CA THR A 243 17.62 -6.63 -9.85
C THR A 243 16.42 -6.75 -10.77
N SER A 244 15.22 -6.78 -10.18
CA SER A 244 14.00 -6.42 -10.91
C SER A 244 13.94 -4.90 -11.12
N LEU A 245 12.97 -4.40 -11.87
CA LEU A 245 12.75 -2.97 -12.05
C LEU A 245 12.59 -2.26 -10.68
N LEU A 246 11.71 -2.78 -9.81
CA LEU A 246 11.48 -2.21 -8.47
C LEU A 246 12.61 -2.51 -7.47
N GLY A 247 13.51 -3.43 -7.80
CA GLY A 247 14.71 -3.71 -7.00
C GLY A 247 15.91 -2.81 -7.34
N GLN A 248 15.79 -1.94 -8.34
CA GLN A 248 16.88 -1.01 -8.67
C GLN A 248 17.17 -0.06 -7.50
N GLY A 249 18.45 0.22 -7.26
CA GLY A 249 18.89 1.03 -6.13
C GLY A 249 19.19 0.24 -4.85
N THR A 250 18.80 -1.05 -4.75
CA THR A 250 19.14 -1.90 -3.60
C THR A 250 20.64 -2.29 -3.55
N ILE A 251 21.33 -2.15 -4.66
CA ILE A 251 22.79 -2.24 -4.79
C ILE A 251 23.27 -1.13 -5.71
N ALA A 252 24.42 -0.53 -5.41
CA ALA A 252 24.96 0.55 -6.23
C ALA A 252 25.29 0.06 -7.65
N THR A 253 24.99 0.86 -8.67
CA THR A 253 25.27 0.51 -10.08
C THR A 253 26.76 0.35 -10.37
N SER A 254 27.63 0.98 -9.57
CA SER A 254 29.09 0.83 -9.64
C SER A 254 29.65 -0.37 -8.88
N HIS A 255 28.79 -1.14 -8.19
CA HIS A 255 29.22 -2.28 -7.39
C HIS A 255 29.71 -3.43 -8.29
N PRO A 256 30.86 -4.05 -8.03
CA PRO A 256 31.46 -5.05 -8.91
C PRO A 256 30.61 -6.33 -9.06
N LEU A 257 29.76 -6.64 -8.10
CA LEU A 257 28.83 -7.78 -8.18
C LEU A 257 27.48 -7.43 -8.83
N PHE A 258 27.22 -6.16 -9.17
CA PHE A 258 25.95 -5.77 -9.82
C PHE A 258 26.01 -6.05 -11.33
N LEU A 259 25.12 -6.89 -11.82
CA LEU A 259 25.04 -7.27 -13.24
C LEU A 259 23.98 -6.49 -14.04
N GLY A 260 23.20 -5.65 -13.37
CA GLY A 260 22.12 -4.89 -13.98
C GLY A 260 20.73 -5.47 -13.70
N MET A 261 19.73 -4.92 -14.39
CA MET A 261 18.35 -5.39 -14.32
C MET A 261 18.17 -6.64 -15.18
N GLY A 262 17.41 -7.61 -14.68
CA GLY A 262 16.98 -8.80 -15.43
C GLY A 262 15.66 -8.58 -16.20
N GLY A 263 15.40 -9.39 -17.20
CA GLY A 263 14.15 -9.42 -17.96
C GLY A 263 14.27 -8.85 -19.38
N MET A 264 13.12 -8.61 -20.04
CA MET A 264 13.03 -8.21 -21.45
C MET A 264 13.82 -6.93 -21.77
N HIS A 265 13.78 -5.96 -20.86
CA HIS A 265 14.50 -4.69 -20.97
C HIS A 265 15.79 -4.67 -20.13
N GLY A 266 16.24 -5.84 -19.69
CA GLY A 266 17.40 -5.96 -18.82
C GLY A 266 18.73 -5.98 -19.57
N SER A 267 19.83 -5.95 -18.81
CA SER A 267 21.17 -6.05 -19.35
C SER A 267 21.45 -7.47 -19.86
N TYR A 268 22.34 -7.57 -20.86
CA TYR A 268 22.79 -8.85 -21.36
C TYR A 268 23.45 -9.69 -20.27
N ALA A 269 24.32 -9.06 -19.44
CA ALA A 269 25.02 -9.75 -18.36
C ALA A 269 24.03 -10.34 -17.32
N ALA A 270 23.00 -9.58 -16.92
CA ALA A 270 21.99 -10.05 -15.98
C ALA A 270 21.20 -11.25 -16.53
N ASN A 271 20.76 -11.16 -17.80
CA ASN A 271 19.97 -12.22 -18.42
C ASN A 271 20.76 -13.50 -18.62
N ILE A 272 22.03 -13.40 -19.04
CA ILE A 272 22.91 -14.57 -19.18
C ILE A 272 23.23 -15.19 -17.82
N ALA A 273 23.50 -14.36 -16.80
CA ALA A 273 23.76 -14.86 -15.46
C ALA A 273 22.57 -15.65 -14.90
N MET A 274 21.34 -15.15 -15.10
CA MET A 274 20.13 -15.87 -14.68
C MET A 274 19.92 -17.17 -15.47
N THR A 275 20.23 -17.18 -16.78
CA THR A 275 20.05 -18.35 -17.62
C THR A 275 21.07 -19.46 -17.28
N ASP A 276 22.31 -19.07 -16.99
CA ASP A 276 23.41 -19.98 -16.69
C ASP A 276 23.51 -20.40 -15.23
N ALA A 277 22.70 -19.77 -14.35
CA ALA A 277 22.71 -20.05 -12.93
C ALA A 277 22.30 -21.49 -12.62
N ASP A 278 23.07 -22.18 -11.78
CA ASP A 278 22.68 -23.45 -11.19
C ASP A 278 21.90 -23.30 -9.88
N PHE A 279 21.86 -22.09 -9.32
CA PHE A 279 21.08 -21.75 -8.15
C PHE A 279 20.72 -20.26 -8.12
N MET A 280 19.42 -19.95 -8.11
CA MET A 280 18.93 -18.58 -7.98
C MET A 280 18.29 -18.35 -6.60
N ILE A 281 18.66 -17.23 -5.97
CA ILE A 281 18.08 -16.78 -4.70
C ILE A 281 17.24 -15.54 -5.00
N ALA A 282 15.92 -15.68 -4.97
CA ALA A 282 14.99 -14.56 -5.08
C ALA A 282 14.80 -13.91 -3.70
N ILE A 283 15.18 -12.64 -3.56
CA ILE A 283 15.08 -11.89 -2.30
C ILE A 283 14.17 -10.68 -2.51
N GLY A 284 13.10 -10.57 -1.72
CA GLY A 284 12.14 -9.49 -1.84
C GLY A 284 11.46 -9.42 -3.21
N LEU A 285 11.34 -10.55 -3.89
CA LEU A 285 10.78 -10.69 -5.22
C LEU A 285 9.56 -11.62 -5.18
N SER A 286 8.45 -11.20 -5.76
CA SER A 286 7.29 -12.06 -5.96
C SER A 286 6.93 -12.07 -7.44
N LEU A 287 6.89 -13.28 -8.01
CA LEU A 287 6.51 -13.53 -9.40
C LEU A 287 5.32 -14.51 -9.47
N ILE A 288 4.56 -14.60 -8.38
CA ILE A 288 3.48 -15.59 -8.23
C ILE A 288 2.45 -15.56 -9.37
N HIS A 289 2.25 -14.40 -9.98
CA HIS A 289 1.27 -14.25 -11.05
C HIS A 289 1.82 -14.50 -12.46
N ILE A 290 3.15 -14.52 -12.62
CA ILE A 290 3.78 -14.57 -13.95
C ILE A 290 4.87 -15.64 -14.11
N SER A 291 5.56 -16.03 -13.06
CA SER A 291 6.74 -16.91 -13.16
C SER A 291 6.76 -18.05 -12.14
N GLU A 292 5.99 -17.98 -11.07
CA GLU A 292 5.95 -19.05 -10.08
C GLU A 292 5.09 -20.21 -10.59
N PRO A 293 5.56 -21.47 -10.48
CA PRO A 293 4.79 -22.62 -10.94
C PRO A 293 3.56 -22.78 -10.03
N THR A 294 2.39 -22.50 -10.58
CA THR A 294 1.13 -22.85 -9.94
C THR A 294 0.84 -24.32 -10.21
N ARG A 295 0.70 -25.15 -9.18
CA ARG A 295 0.10 -26.47 -9.35
C ARG A 295 -1.34 -26.24 -9.83
N ARG A 296 -1.61 -26.56 -11.09
CA ARG A 296 -2.99 -26.77 -11.54
C ARG A 296 -3.51 -27.98 -10.74
N SER A 297 -4.47 -27.75 -9.85
CA SER A 297 -5.27 -28.78 -9.20
C SER A 297 -6.15 -29.48 -10.22
#